data_fd23dc7614cdef5d62eff251471529c3
#
_entry.id   fd23dc7614cdef5d62eff251471529c3
#
_cell.length_a   1.000
_cell.length_b   1.000
_cell.length_c   1.000
_cell.angle_alpha   90.00
_cell.angle_beta   90.00
_cell.angle_gamma   90.00
#
_symmetry.space_group_name_H-M   'P 1'
#
loop_
_entity.id
_entity.type
_entity.pdbx_description
1 polymer ?
#
loop_
_entity_poly.entity_id
_entity_poly.type
_entity_poly.pdbx_seq_one_letter_code
_entity_poly.pdbx_strand_id
1 'polypeptide(L)'
;FLDDRNGGEPFCYWFGPTLVHRKWTKGSGKALWGIDPDDLKGRLPKFLPDVHEVRQDFADYLGEVQAFDTALGLILERLEALGELDNTVVVVSGDHGAPGFPGGKCNLYDFGVQVPLAIWWPGHPGGRVVDDFVNLMDLAPTFLEIGGVKRPEVMTGKSLVPVLNSKKQGLVEKKRNWVITGRERHVGRARDGQLPYPQRALRTADFLYIINFAPDRWPMGDPNDVTADNAPDFGELENNTFSAFADMDASPTKAWLIERRNDEKWKWHYDYAFGKRPREELYVLVDDPDQINNVADDEKYTAIKKSLNSQLGGRLKKARD
;
A
#
# COMPACT_ATOMS: atom_id res chain seq x y z
N PHE A 1 -8.52 -14.05 -25.63
CA PHE A 1 -8.93 -15.01 -24.57
C PHE A 1 -10.45 -15.18 -24.52
N LEU A 2 -11.23 -14.11 -24.30
CA LEU A 2 -12.69 -14.21 -24.19
C LEU A 2 -13.36 -14.68 -25.50
N ASP A 3 -12.82 -14.27 -26.65
CA ASP A 3 -13.34 -14.65 -27.97
C ASP A 3 -13.08 -16.13 -28.34
N ASP A 4 -12.00 -16.69 -27.80
CA ASP A 4 -11.59 -18.08 -28.06
C ASP A 4 -12.19 -19.07 -27.06
N ARG A 5 -12.94 -18.58 -26.06
CA ARG A 5 -13.61 -19.40 -25.05
C ARG A 5 -14.84 -20.10 -25.62
N ASN A 6 -15.03 -21.39 -25.31
CA ASN A 6 -16.27 -22.06 -25.61
C ASN A 6 -17.43 -21.42 -24.82
N GLY A 7 -18.52 -21.12 -25.51
CA GLY A 7 -19.67 -20.47 -24.88
C GLY A 7 -20.16 -21.20 -23.63
N GLY A 8 -20.36 -20.48 -22.53
CA GLY A 8 -20.86 -21.02 -21.26
C GLY A 8 -19.80 -21.59 -20.33
N GLU A 9 -18.52 -21.68 -20.70
CA GLU A 9 -17.46 -22.07 -19.78
C GLU A 9 -17.15 -20.95 -18.79
N PRO A 10 -17.08 -21.23 -17.47
CA PRO A 10 -16.65 -20.25 -16.48
C PRO A 10 -15.20 -19.82 -16.72
N PHE A 11 -14.88 -18.58 -16.38
CA PHE A 11 -13.50 -18.08 -16.47
C PHE A 11 -13.08 -17.35 -15.21
N CYS A 12 -11.78 -17.28 -15.01
CA CYS A 12 -11.12 -16.40 -14.06
C CYS A 12 -9.99 -15.67 -14.80
N TYR A 13 -10.10 -14.36 -14.93
CA TYR A 13 -9.13 -13.54 -15.61
C TYR A 13 -8.42 -12.60 -14.64
N TRP A 14 -7.09 -12.66 -14.63
CA TRP A 14 -6.25 -11.78 -13.82
C TRP A 14 -5.65 -10.70 -14.73
N PHE A 15 -6.10 -9.46 -14.54
CA PHE A 15 -5.52 -8.29 -15.20
C PHE A 15 -4.50 -7.66 -14.25
N GLY A 16 -3.22 -7.94 -14.46
CA GLY A 16 -2.10 -7.41 -13.68
C GLY A 16 -1.10 -6.70 -14.58
N PRO A 17 -1.40 -5.49 -15.06
CA PRO A 17 -0.45 -4.72 -15.87
C PRO A 17 0.70 -4.21 -14.99
N THR A 18 1.78 -3.73 -15.62
CA THR A 18 2.90 -3.08 -14.91
C THR A 18 2.57 -1.69 -14.40
N LEU A 19 1.49 -1.08 -14.88
CA LEU A 19 0.87 0.12 -14.29
C LEU A 19 0.35 -0.24 -12.88
N VAL A 20 0.64 0.49 -11.89
CA VAL A 20 1.28 1.80 -11.73
C VAL A 20 2.73 1.69 -11.23
N HIS A 21 3.46 0.60 -11.50
CA HIS A 21 4.84 0.41 -11.07
C HIS A 21 5.76 1.44 -11.76
N ARG A 22 6.83 1.83 -11.07
CA ARG A 22 7.87 2.66 -11.68
C ARG A 22 8.63 1.85 -12.76
N LYS A 23 9.20 2.51 -13.83
CA LYS A 23 9.52 3.94 -13.91
C LYS A 23 8.45 4.67 -14.73
N TRP A 24 8.14 5.92 -14.34
CA TRP A 24 7.20 6.78 -15.07
C TRP A 24 7.95 7.79 -15.95
N THR A 25 7.30 8.26 -17.01
CA THR A 25 7.85 9.34 -17.84
C THR A 25 7.58 10.67 -17.13
N LYS A 26 8.63 11.43 -16.82
CA LYS A 26 8.52 12.73 -16.18
C LYS A 26 7.63 13.69 -16.98
N GLY A 27 6.62 14.25 -16.33
CA GLY A 27 5.64 15.16 -16.94
C GLY A 27 4.47 14.46 -17.63
N SER A 28 4.41 13.12 -17.63
CA SER A 28 3.33 12.37 -18.28
C SER A 28 1.96 12.63 -17.66
N GLY A 29 1.89 12.84 -16.35
CA GLY A 29 0.64 13.15 -15.66
C GLY A 29 -0.04 14.40 -16.23
N LYS A 30 0.73 15.48 -16.41
CA LYS A 30 0.22 16.71 -17.04
C LYS A 30 0.00 16.55 -18.54
N ALA A 31 0.96 15.99 -19.25
CA ALA A 31 0.94 15.94 -20.71
C ALA A 31 -0.16 15.03 -21.27
N LEU A 32 -0.43 13.90 -20.64
CA LEU A 32 -1.41 12.91 -21.12
C LEU A 32 -2.77 13.02 -20.45
N TRP A 33 -2.80 13.48 -19.20
CA TRP A 33 -4.00 13.42 -18.37
C TRP A 33 -4.44 14.78 -17.82
N GLY A 34 -3.69 15.86 -18.10
CA GLY A 34 -4.01 17.21 -17.62
C GLY A 34 -3.85 17.39 -16.11
N ILE A 35 -3.16 16.50 -15.41
CA ILE A 35 -2.95 16.59 -13.98
C ILE A 35 -1.82 17.58 -13.70
N ASP A 36 -2.18 18.83 -13.40
CA ASP A 36 -1.19 19.86 -13.12
C ASP A 36 -0.57 19.67 -11.74
N PRO A 37 0.77 19.57 -11.62
CA PRO A 37 1.44 19.52 -10.32
C PRO A 37 1.07 20.67 -9.38
N ASP A 38 0.76 21.84 -9.89
CA ASP A 38 0.39 22.99 -9.06
C ASP A 38 -1.01 22.86 -8.45
N ASP A 39 -1.91 22.07 -9.04
CA ASP A 39 -3.21 21.73 -8.46
C ASP A 39 -3.08 20.80 -7.23
N LEU A 40 -1.93 20.16 -7.05
CA LEU A 40 -1.63 19.29 -5.90
C LEU A 40 -1.04 20.06 -4.70
N LYS A 41 -0.78 21.35 -4.84
CA LYS A 41 -0.26 22.19 -3.76
C LYS A 41 -1.20 22.17 -2.55
N GLY A 42 -0.66 21.85 -1.38
CA GLY A 42 -1.41 21.70 -0.13
C GLY A 42 -2.32 20.48 -0.05
N ARG A 43 -2.21 19.53 -1.00
CA ARG A 43 -3.02 18.29 -1.05
C ARG A 43 -2.22 17.01 -0.87
N LEU A 44 -0.89 17.11 -0.86
CA LEU A 44 -0.04 15.96 -0.60
C LEU A 44 -0.14 15.54 0.88
N PRO A 45 0.06 14.24 1.20
CA PRO A 45 0.28 13.81 2.58
C PRO A 45 1.40 14.62 3.24
N LYS A 46 1.27 14.93 4.53
CA LYS A 46 2.22 15.81 5.24
C LYS A 46 3.66 15.30 5.29
N PHE A 47 3.85 13.98 5.17
CA PHE A 47 5.18 13.38 5.11
C PHE A 47 5.86 13.53 3.74
N LEU A 48 5.18 14.04 2.72
CA LEU A 48 5.76 14.40 1.44
C LEU A 48 6.09 15.90 1.42
N PRO A 49 7.31 16.30 1.01
CA PRO A 49 7.63 17.71 0.81
C PRO A 49 6.71 18.33 -0.23
N ASP A 50 6.02 19.41 0.12
CA ASP A 50 5.17 20.14 -0.85
C ASP A 50 6.00 21.08 -1.71
N VAL A 51 6.79 20.50 -2.61
CA VAL A 51 7.65 21.18 -3.59
C VAL A 51 7.30 20.72 -4.99
N HIS A 52 7.69 21.51 -6.00
CA HIS A 52 7.31 21.22 -7.39
C HIS A 52 7.75 19.82 -7.86
N GLU A 53 8.97 19.41 -7.53
CA GLU A 53 9.55 18.13 -7.93
C GLU A 53 8.74 16.94 -7.39
N VAL A 54 8.32 17.02 -6.14
CA VAL A 54 7.52 15.96 -5.49
C VAL A 54 6.09 15.96 -6.01
N ARG A 55 5.49 17.15 -6.21
CA ARG A 55 4.16 17.26 -6.84
C ARG A 55 4.17 16.74 -8.27
N GLN A 56 5.23 17.01 -9.04
CA GLN A 56 5.39 16.48 -10.40
C GLN A 56 5.45 14.96 -10.40
N ASP A 57 6.27 14.36 -9.53
CA ASP A 57 6.38 12.91 -9.39
C ASP A 57 5.03 12.27 -8.96
N PHE A 58 4.29 12.95 -8.08
CA PHE A 58 2.96 12.49 -7.65
C PHE A 58 1.89 12.67 -8.74
N ALA A 59 1.96 13.71 -9.55
CA ALA A 59 1.09 13.91 -10.72
C ALA A 59 1.32 12.81 -11.78
N ASP A 60 2.58 12.42 -11.99
CA ASP A 60 2.92 11.31 -12.90
C ASP A 60 2.40 9.97 -12.37
N TYR A 61 2.48 9.72 -11.04
CA TYR A 61 1.83 8.58 -10.41
C TYR A 61 0.31 8.54 -10.64
N LEU A 62 -0.36 9.66 -10.44
CA LEU A 62 -1.81 9.76 -10.70
C LEU A 62 -2.14 9.54 -12.18
N GLY A 63 -1.25 9.94 -13.09
CA GLY A 63 -1.36 9.65 -14.53
C GLY A 63 -1.32 8.15 -14.83
N GLU A 64 -0.48 7.38 -14.15
CA GLU A 64 -0.45 5.92 -14.28
C GLU A 64 -1.72 5.26 -13.72
N VAL A 65 -2.27 5.80 -12.63
CA VAL A 65 -3.58 5.35 -12.09
C VAL A 65 -4.68 5.59 -13.11
N GLN A 66 -4.68 6.74 -13.79
CA GLN A 66 -5.65 7.08 -14.83
C GLN A 66 -5.52 6.14 -16.06
N ALA A 67 -4.29 5.77 -16.41
CA ALA A 67 -4.04 4.79 -17.48
C ALA A 67 -4.57 3.39 -17.12
N PHE A 68 -4.38 2.96 -15.87
CA PHE A 68 -4.96 1.71 -15.36
C PHE A 68 -6.49 1.74 -15.41
N ASP A 69 -7.11 2.82 -14.95
CA ASP A 69 -8.57 2.99 -14.96
C ASP A 69 -9.14 2.93 -16.40
N THR A 70 -8.46 3.59 -17.34
CA THR A 70 -8.82 3.52 -18.78
C THR A 70 -8.75 2.09 -19.31
N ALA A 71 -7.69 1.36 -18.99
CA ALA A 71 -7.55 -0.03 -19.43
C ALA A 71 -8.63 -0.94 -18.82
N LEU A 72 -9.01 -0.71 -17.57
CA LEU A 72 -10.13 -1.39 -16.92
C LEU A 72 -11.45 -1.09 -17.66
N GLY A 73 -11.70 0.17 -18.02
CA GLY A 73 -12.87 0.57 -18.82
C GLY A 73 -13.00 -0.23 -20.10
N LEU A 74 -11.92 -0.38 -20.87
CA LEU A 74 -11.90 -1.18 -22.10
C LEU A 74 -12.23 -2.66 -21.86
N ILE A 75 -11.81 -3.23 -20.72
CA ILE A 75 -12.15 -4.61 -20.35
C ILE A 75 -13.65 -4.73 -20.06
N LEU A 76 -14.21 -3.77 -19.32
CA LEU A 76 -15.65 -3.76 -19.01
C LEU A 76 -16.51 -3.59 -20.26
N GLU A 77 -16.15 -2.67 -21.16
CA GLU A 77 -16.81 -2.51 -22.48
C GLU A 77 -16.78 -3.80 -23.30
N ARG A 78 -15.65 -4.53 -23.25
CA ARG A 78 -15.55 -5.81 -23.95
C ARG A 78 -16.44 -6.88 -23.34
N LEU A 79 -16.53 -6.97 -22.01
CA LEU A 79 -17.44 -7.88 -21.32
C LEU A 79 -18.90 -7.56 -21.64
N GLU A 80 -19.26 -6.28 -21.69
CA GLU A 80 -20.59 -5.83 -22.04
C GLU A 80 -20.96 -6.22 -23.50
N ALA A 81 -20.05 -5.95 -24.45
CA ALA A 81 -20.24 -6.32 -25.86
C ALA A 81 -20.39 -7.83 -26.10
N LEU A 82 -19.85 -8.65 -25.20
CA LEU A 82 -20.00 -10.11 -25.24
C LEU A 82 -21.24 -10.61 -24.46
N GLY A 83 -21.98 -9.73 -23.77
CA GLY A 83 -23.09 -10.11 -22.90
C GLY A 83 -22.67 -10.84 -21.63
N GLU A 84 -21.42 -10.76 -21.26
CA GLU A 84 -20.84 -11.47 -20.07
C GLU A 84 -20.74 -10.57 -18.82
N LEU A 85 -20.95 -9.26 -18.96
CA LEU A 85 -20.76 -8.32 -17.85
C LEU A 85 -21.71 -8.63 -16.70
N ASP A 86 -22.98 -8.90 -16.97
CA ASP A 86 -23.99 -9.22 -15.95
C ASP A 86 -23.81 -10.61 -15.31
N ASN A 87 -22.86 -11.40 -15.80
CA ASN A 87 -22.49 -12.71 -15.26
C ASN A 87 -21.03 -12.76 -14.75
N THR A 88 -20.41 -11.61 -14.57
CA THR A 88 -19.01 -11.50 -14.16
C THR A 88 -18.88 -10.73 -12.86
N VAL A 89 -18.19 -11.31 -11.86
CA VAL A 89 -17.76 -10.59 -10.68
C VAL A 89 -16.49 -9.83 -11.03
N VAL A 90 -16.50 -8.51 -10.85
CA VAL A 90 -15.34 -7.64 -11.09
C VAL A 90 -14.77 -7.19 -9.77
N VAL A 91 -13.45 -7.40 -9.57
CA VAL A 91 -12.73 -6.98 -8.39
C VAL A 91 -11.55 -6.10 -8.81
N VAL A 92 -11.47 -4.91 -8.23
CA VAL A 92 -10.39 -3.94 -8.48
C VAL A 92 -9.66 -3.68 -7.17
N SER A 93 -8.34 -3.84 -7.17
CA SER A 93 -7.50 -3.57 -6.01
C SER A 93 -6.09 -3.19 -6.43
N GLY A 94 -5.35 -2.53 -5.53
CA GLY A 94 -3.89 -2.50 -5.57
C GLY A 94 -3.31 -3.66 -4.77
N ASP A 95 -2.02 -3.93 -4.92
CA ASP A 95 -1.27 -4.93 -4.15
C ASP A 95 -0.58 -4.30 -2.93
N HIS A 96 -0.13 -3.06 -3.05
CA HIS A 96 0.48 -2.22 -2.01
C HIS A 96 0.38 -0.74 -2.39
N GLY A 97 0.85 0.16 -1.50
CA GLY A 97 0.84 1.61 -1.74
C GLY A 97 1.89 2.07 -2.75
N ALA A 98 1.88 3.38 -3.03
CA ALA A 98 2.66 4.01 -4.08
C ALA A 98 4.19 3.74 -3.96
N PRO A 99 4.86 3.32 -5.04
CA PRO A 99 6.31 3.05 -5.04
C PRO A 99 7.14 4.33 -5.12
N GLY A 100 8.31 4.36 -4.47
CA GLY A 100 9.27 5.47 -4.54
C GLY A 100 8.90 6.71 -3.75
N PHE A 101 7.90 6.62 -2.86
CA PHE A 101 7.51 7.68 -1.93
C PHE A 101 7.73 7.26 -0.47
N PRO A 102 8.09 8.21 0.43
CA PRO A 102 8.09 7.99 1.87
C PRO A 102 6.76 7.40 2.36
N GLY A 103 6.82 6.48 3.31
CA GLY A 103 5.63 5.84 3.87
C GLY A 103 4.86 4.91 2.93
N GLY A 104 5.18 4.90 1.63
CA GLY A 104 4.56 4.06 0.60
C GLY A 104 5.02 2.60 0.62
N LYS A 105 5.16 2.00 -0.56
CA LYS A 105 5.64 0.61 -0.75
C LYS A 105 6.76 0.26 0.23
N CYS A 106 6.71 -0.94 0.81
CA CYS A 106 7.64 -1.44 1.84
C CYS A 106 7.51 -0.83 3.24
N ASN A 107 6.50 -0.02 3.51
CA ASN A 107 6.16 0.45 4.85
C ASN A 107 4.83 -0.14 5.32
N LEU A 108 4.60 -0.16 6.64
CA LEU A 108 3.34 -0.66 7.22
C LEU A 108 2.38 0.47 7.64
N TYR A 109 2.65 1.71 7.22
CA TYR A 109 1.72 2.84 7.33
C TYR A 109 0.57 2.69 6.34
N ASP A 110 -0.56 3.35 6.58
CA ASP A 110 -1.73 3.27 5.70
C ASP A 110 -1.36 3.59 4.24
N PHE A 111 -0.51 4.59 3.98
CA PHE A 111 -0.06 4.92 2.62
C PHE A 111 0.73 3.79 1.93
N GLY A 112 1.29 2.86 2.70
CA GLY A 112 2.04 1.69 2.20
C GLY A 112 1.20 0.42 2.06
N VAL A 113 0.12 0.25 2.85
CA VAL A 113 -0.63 -1.01 2.94
C VAL A 113 -2.13 -0.89 2.77
N GLN A 114 -2.72 0.30 2.89
CA GLN A 114 -4.13 0.51 2.62
C GLN A 114 -4.34 0.72 1.12
N VAL A 115 -4.83 -0.31 0.46
CA VAL A 115 -5.12 -0.28 -0.98
C VAL A 115 -6.61 -0.13 -1.23
N PRO A 116 -7.02 0.47 -2.38
CA PRO A 116 -8.42 0.46 -2.77
C PRO A 116 -8.90 -0.99 -2.97
N LEU A 117 -10.14 -1.26 -2.61
CA LEU A 117 -10.81 -2.51 -2.95
C LEU A 117 -12.25 -2.20 -3.36
N ALA A 118 -12.56 -2.42 -4.61
CA ALA A 118 -13.92 -2.34 -5.13
C ALA A 118 -14.35 -3.71 -5.68
N ILE A 119 -15.57 -4.13 -5.33
CA ILE A 119 -16.14 -5.38 -5.80
C ILE A 119 -17.52 -5.09 -6.37
N TRP A 120 -17.69 -5.42 -7.63
CA TRP A 120 -18.99 -5.41 -8.30
C TRP A 120 -19.43 -6.85 -8.57
N TRP A 121 -20.59 -7.22 -8.04
CA TRP A 121 -21.19 -8.53 -8.21
C TRP A 121 -22.63 -8.36 -8.67
N PRO A 122 -22.94 -8.65 -9.93
CA PRO A 122 -24.30 -8.51 -10.49
C PRO A 122 -25.35 -9.26 -9.68
N GLY A 123 -26.51 -8.63 -9.48
CA GLY A 123 -27.59 -9.22 -8.70
C GLY A 123 -27.42 -9.12 -7.16
N HIS A 124 -26.32 -8.57 -6.68
CA HIS A 124 -26.03 -8.34 -5.26
C HIS A 124 -26.05 -6.86 -4.88
N PRO A 125 -26.21 -6.51 -3.58
CA PRO A 125 -26.23 -5.12 -3.13
C PRO A 125 -24.94 -4.36 -3.49
N GLY A 126 -25.07 -3.25 -4.21
CA GLY A 126 -23.98 -2.37 -4.60
C GLY A 126 -24.20 -0.93 -4.13
N GLY A 127 -23.33 0.01 -4.60
CA GLY A 127 -23.46 1.45 -4.37
C GLY A 127 -23.27 1.87 -2.91
N ARG A 128 -22.46 1.15 -2.13
CA ARG A 128 -22.24 1.37 -0.69
C ARG A 128 -20.77 1.31 -0.32
N VAL A 129 -20.41 1.94 0.78
CA VAL A 129 -19.09 1.86 1.40
C VAL A 129 -19.15 0.95 2.62
N VAL A 130 -18.16 0.07 2.75
CA VAL A 130 -18.02 -0.91 3.83
C VAL A 130 -16.72 -0.63 4.57
N ASP A 131 -16.79 -0.51 5.90
CA ASP A 131 -15.67 -0.19 6.78
C ASP A 131 -15.06 -1.42 7.46
N ASP A 132 -15.53 -2.60 7.10
CA ASP A 132 -14.96 -3.87 7.54
C ASP A 132 -13.49 -3.96 7.12
N PHE A 133 -12.60 -4.30 8.06
CA PHE A 133 -11.21 -4.56 7.70
C PHE A 133 -11.11 -5.83 6.86
N VAL A 134 -10.55 -5.68 5.67
CA VAL A 134 -10.34 -6.75 4.70
C VAL A 134 -8.85 -6.89 4.44
N ASN A 135 -8.37 -8.12 4.43
CA ASN A 135 -7.03 -8.43 3.94
C ASN A 135 -7.16 -9.08 2.54
N LEU A 136 -6.25 -8.80 1.62
CA LEU A 136 -6.31 -9.36 0.26
C LEU A 136 -6.34 -10.91 0.25
N MET A 137 -5.83 -11.57 1.30
CA MET A 137 -5.98 -13.02 1.49
C MET A 137 -7.44 -13.49 1.61
N ASP A 138 -8.38 -12.57 1.88
CA ASP A 138 -9.81 -12.86 1.96
C ASP A 138 -10.46 -13.04 0.57
N LEU A 139 -9.80 -12.57 -0.49
CA LEU A 139 -10.30 -12.69 -1.87
C LEU A 139 -10.33 -14.15 -2.36
N ALA A 140 -9.28 -14.91 -2.10
CA ALA A 140 -9.22 -16.31 -2.56
C ALA A 140 -10.37 -17.18 -2.01
N PRO A 141 -10.67 -17.23 -0.70
CA PRO A 141 -11.83 -17.95 -0.20
C PRO A 141 -13.16 -17.36 -0.69
N THR A 142 -13.22 -16.07 -0.99
CA THR A 142 -14.41 -15.42 -1.57
C THR A 142 -14.68 -15.95 -2.98
N PHE A 143 -13.65 -16.00 -3.83
CA PHE A 143 -13.79 -16.52 -5.20
C PHE A 143 -14.16 -18.00 -5.21
N LEU A 144 -13.57 -18.81 -4.32
CA LEU A 144 -13.92 -20.23 -4.20
C LEU A 144 -15.39 -20.41 -3.79
N GLU A 145 -15.88 -19.62 -2.84
CA GLU A 145 -17.28 -19.68 -2.41
C GLU A 145 -18.24 -19.27 -3.52
N ILE A 146 -17.95 -18.18 -4.26
CA ILE A 146 -18.73 -17.74 -5.42
C ILE A 146 -18.76 -18.82 -6.50
N GLY A 147 -17.63 -19.48 -6.76
CA GLY A 147 -17.51 -20.57 -7.72
C GLY A 147 -18.05 -21.93 -7.24
N GLY A 148 -18.63 -22.02 -6.03
CA GLY A 148 -19.14 -23.26 -5.47
C GLY A 148 -18.05 -24.28 -5.13
N VAL A 149 -16.80 -23.86 -4.96
CA VAL A 149 -15.65 -24.73 -4.68
C VAL A 149 -15.33 -24.72 -3.18
N LYS A 150 -15.13 -25.91 -2.63
CA LYS A 150 -14.77 -26.05 -1.20
C LYS A 150 -13.42 -25.40 -0.90
N ARG A 151 -13.39 -24.51 0.09
CA ARG A 151 -12.17 -23.86 0.56
C ARG A 151 -11.20 -24.89 1.17
N PRO A 152 -9.91 -24.91 0.79
CA PRO A 152 -8.87 -25.68 1.47
C PRO A 152 -8.70 -25.26 2.94
N GLU A 153 -8.45 -26.22 3.83
CA GLU A 153 -8.33 -25.98 5.28
C GLU A 153 -7.13 -25.09 5.65
N VAL A 154 -6.08 -25.09 4.83
CA VAL A 154 -4.88 -24.25 5.01
C VAL A 154 -5.13 -22.77 4.79
N MET A 155 -6.24 -22.39 4.14
CA MET A 155 -6.58 -20.98 3.94
C MET A 155 -7.04 -20.32 5.22
N THR A 156 -6.36 -19.29 5.66
CA THR A 156 -6.69 -18.50 6.86
C THR A 156 -7.58 -17.29 6.57
N GLY A 157 -7.64 -16.85 5.31
CA GLY A 157 -8.55 -15.80 4.85
C GLY A 157 -10.02 -16.15 5.05
N LYS A 158 -10.87 -15.14 5.16
CA LYS A 158 -12.31 -15.29 5.40
C LYS A 158 -13.09 -14.74 4.21
N SER A 159 -13.99 -15.52 3.66
CA SER A 159 -14.85 -15.08 2.57
C SER A 159 -15.59 -13.77 2.88
N LEU A 160 -15.70 -12.92 1.88
CA LEU A 160 -16.44 -11.65 1.91
C LEU A 160 -17.90 -11.84 1.47
N VAL A 161 -18.32 -13.02 1.05
CA VAL A 161 -19.70 -13.29 0.59
C VAL A 161 -20.76 -12.82 1.61
N PRO A 162 -20.63 -13.02 2.94
CA PRO A 162 -21.59 -12.49 3.90
C PRO A 162 -21.67 -10.95 3.89
N VAL A 163 -20.52 -10.28 3.68
CA VAL A 163 -20.46 -8.82 3.56
C VAL A 163 -21.09 -8.35 2.25
N LEU A 164 -20.78 -9.02 1.14
CA LEU A 164 -21.30 -8.70 -0.19
C LEU A 164 -22.82 -8.88 -0.29
N ASN A 165 -23.39 -9.88 0.39
CA ASN A 165 -24.83 -10.12 0.45
C ASN A 165 -25.59 -9.16 1.38
N SER A 166 -24.90 -8.43 2.23
CA SER A 166 -25.52 -7.46 3.15
C SER A 166 -25.92 -6.19 2.40
N LYS A 167 -27.06 -5.60 2.79
CA LYS A 167 -27.47 -4.25 2.35
C LYS A 167 -26.93 -3.13 3.26
N LYS A 168 -26.22 -3.49 4.34
CA LYS A 168 -25.66 -2.51 5.28
C LYS A 168 -24.42 -1.85 4.69
N GLN A 169 -24.17 -0.62 5.08
CA GLN A 169 -22.90 0.11 4.86
C GLN A 169 -22.22 0.35 6.21
N GLY A 170 -21.00 0.88 6.20
CA GLY A 170 -20.17 1.00 7.38
C GLY A 170 -19.67 -0.37 7.84
N LEU A 171 -19.53 -0.58 9.15
CA LEU A 171 -19.10 -1.86 9.72
C LEU A 171 -20.22 -2.90 9.65
N VAL A 172 -20.15 -3.84 8.73
CA VAL A 172 -21.15 -4.90 8.48
C VAL A 172 -20.95 -6.06 9.45
N GLU A 173 -19.72 -6.61 9.52
CA GLU A 173 -19.33 -7.68 10.41
C GLU A 173 -18.47 -7.14 11.58
N LYS A 174 -19.03 -7.01 12.77
CA LYS A 174 -18.32 -6.47 13.96
C LYS A 174 -16.97 -7.11 14.27
N LYS A 175 -16.73 -8.35 13.80
CA LYS A 175 -15.46 -9.07 14.00
C LYS A 175 -14.37 -8.66 13.02
N ARG A 176 -14.72 -7.94 11.95
CA ARG A 176 -13.78 -7.39 10.97
C ARG A 176 -13.35 -5.96 11.36
N ASN A 177 -12.90 -5.79 12.59
CA ASN A 177 -12.53 -4.49 13.16
C ASN A 177 -11.01 -4.31 13.37
N TRP A 178 -10.21 -5.14 12.71
CA TRP A 178 -8.75 -5.08 12.73
C TRP A 178 -8.16 -5.84 11.54
N VAL A 179 -6.91 -5.48 11.20
CA VAL A 179 -6.09 -6.23 10.24
C VAL A 179 -4.64 -6.30 10.73
N ILE A 180 -3.94 -7.36 10.35
CA ILE A 180 -2.50 -7.49 10.55
C ILE A 180 -1.82 -7.36 9.20
N THR A 181 -0.76 -6.57 9.17
CA THR A 181 0.15 -6.46 8.04
C THR A 181 1.57 -6.80 8.51
N GLY A 182 2.41 -7.21 7.57
CA GLY A 182 3.78 -7.59 7.90
C GLY A 182 4.73 -7.45 6.72
N ARG A 183 6.01 -7.33 7.04
CA ARG A 183 7.10 -7.31 6.09
C ARG A 183 8.27 -8.09 6.66
N GLU A 184 8.94 -8.86 5.81
CA GLU A 184 10.22 -9.51 6.12
C GLU A 184 11.34 -8.91 5.28
N ARG A 185 11.23 -9.06 3.97
CA ARG A 185 12.21 -8.63 2.99
C ARG A 185 11.47 -8.24 1.71
N HIS A 186 11.95 -7.20 1.05
CA HIS A 186 11.50 -6.85 -0.30
C HIS A 186 12.61 -7.17 -1.30
N VAL A 187 13.71 -6.41 -1.29
CA VAL A 187 14.84 -6.63 -2.18
C VAL A 187 15.97 -7.36 -1.46
N GLY A 188 16.44 -8.47 -2.02
CA GLY A 188 17.52 -9.27 -1.41
C GLY A 188 18.81 -8.49 -1.19
N ARG A 189 19.16 -7.58 -2.10
CA ARG A 189 20.38 -6.74 -2.02
C ARG A 189 20.18 -5.39 -1.33
N ALA A 190 19.06 -5.16 -0.68
CA ALA A 190 18.82 -3.89 -0.01
C ALA A 190 19.69 -3.67 1.23
N ARG A 191 20.24 -4.74 1.80
CA ARG A 191 21.15 -4.71 2.97
C ARG A 191 22.27 -5.71 2.80
N ASP A 192 23.42 -5.36 3.32
CA ASP A 192 24.56 -6.27 3.39
C ASP A 192 24.17 -7.59 4.04
N GLY A 193 24.72 -8.70 3.56
CA GLY A 193 24.34 -10.03 4.04
C GLY A 193 22.90 -10.44 3.73
N GLN A 194 22.21 -9.71 2.87
CA GLN A 194 20.80 -9.96 2.52
C GLN A 194 19.85 -9.97 3.73
N LEU A 195 20.17 -9.17 4.74
CA LEU A 195 19.43 -9.13 6.00
C LEU A 195 17.99 -8.62 5.79
N PRO A 196 16.99 -9.27 6.44
CA PRO A 196 15.61 -8.80 6.40
C PRO A 196 15.42 -7.55 7.28
N TYR A 197 14.28 -6.88 7.10
CA TYR A 197 13.77 -5.89 8.04
C TYR A 197 12.37 -6.31 8.51
N PRO A 198 12.29 -7.23 9.48
CA PRO A 198 11.03 -7.80 9.91
C PRO A 198 10.20 -6.79 10.70
N GLN A 199 8.96 -6.63 10.27
CA GLN A 199 7.96 -5.77 10.90
C GLN A 199 6.61 -6.48 10.97
N ARG A 200 5.83 -6.18 12.02
CA ARG A 200 4.42 -6.58 12.12
C ARG A 200 3.60 -5.41 12.63
N ALA A 201 2.44 -5.20 12.05
CA ALA A 201 1.53 -4.15 12.47
C ALA A 201 0.13 -4.70 12.77
N LEU A 202 -0.51 -4.11 13.75
CA LEU A 202 -1.93 -4.26 14.04
C LEU A 202 -2.61 -2.92 13.77
N ARG A 203 -3.54 -2.90 12.82
CA ARG A 203 -4.36 -1.75 12.46
C ARG A 203 -5.79 -1.97 12.95
N THR A 204 -6.29 -1.03 13.73
CA THR A 204 -7.69 -0.94 14.20
C THR A 204 -8.31 0.36 13.70
N ALA A 205 -9.59 0.62 13.96
CA ALA A 205 -10.20 1.90 13.55
C ALA A 205 -9.44 3.12 14.10
N ASP A 206 -8.99 3.05 15.36
CA ASP A 206 -8.43 4.19 16.09
C ASP A 206 -6.90 4.23 16.11
N PHE A 207 -6.22 3.08 15.90
CA PHE A 207 -4.79 2.95 16.15
C PHE A 207 -4.09 2.14 15.06
N LEU A 208 -2.86 2.57 14.75
CA LEU A 208 -1.85 1.75 14.11
C LEU A 208 -0.72 1.48 15.10
N TYR A 209 -0.44 0.20 15.38
CA TYR A 209 0.66 -0.24 16.22
C TYR A 209 1.62 -1.12 15.43
N ILE A 210 2.91 -0.77 15.43
CA ILE A 210 3.97 -1.47 14.66
C ILE A 210 5.05 -1.95 15.61
N ILE A 211 5.55 -3.16 15.37
CA ILE A 211 6.77 -3.70 15.98
C ILE A 211 7.84 -3.83 14.91
N ASN A 212 8.99 -3.18 15.12
CA ASN A 212 10.20 -3.32 14.34
C ASN A 212 11.14 -4.30 15.08
N PHE A 213 11.35 -5.49 14.53
CA PHE A 213 12.13 -6.53 15.21
C PHE A 213 13.64 -6.34 15.07
N ALA A 214 14.07 -5.49 14.13
CA ALA A 214 15.49 -5.15 13.92
C ALA A 214 15.67 -3.62 13.81
N PRO A 215 15.43 -2.86 14.91
CA PRO A 215 15.43 -1.40 14.89
C PRO A 215 16.82 -0.77 14.65
N ASP A 216 17.88 -1.54 14.79
CA ASP A 216 19.26 -1.20 14.46
C ASP A 216 19.57 -1.15 12.97
N ARG A 217 18.70 -1.75 12.13
CA ARG A 217 18.82 -1.76 10.66
C ARG A 217 18.10 -0.57 10.02
N TRP A 218 18.53 -0.22 8.81
CA TRP A 218 17.86 0.79 8.01
C TRP A 218 16.57 0.22 7.40
N PRO A 219 15.40 0.86 7.61
CA PRO A 219 14.11 0.30 7.18
C PRO A 219 13.97 0.22 5.67
N MET A 220 14.55 1.17 4.94
CA MET A 220 14.44 1.22 3.47
C MET A 220 15.66 0.70 2.72
N GLY A 221 16.51 -0.10 3.39
CA GLY A 221 17.78 -0.59 2.85
C GLY A 221 18.95 0.24 3.31
N ASP A 222 20.16 -0.27 3.10
CA ASP A 222 21.36 0.43 3.53
C ASP A 222 21.57 1.74 2.76
N PRO A 223 22.13 2.77 3.41
CA PRO A 223 22.37 4.07 2.80
C PRO A 223 23.45 4.04 1.71
N ASN A 224 24.30 2.99 1.67
CA ASN A 224 25.47 2.88 0.82
C ASN A 224 26.37 4.14 0.94
N ASP A 225 26.56 4.90 -0.15
CA ASP A 225 27.40 6.10 -0.19
C ASP A 225 26.71 7.38 0.34
N VAL A 226 25.48 7.27 0.84
CA VAL A 226 24.79 8.43 1.45
C VAL A 226 25.26 8.62 2.89
N THR A 227 26.03 9.68 3.09
CA THR A 227 26.54 10.15 4.37
C THR A 227 26.15 11.62 4.60
N ALA A 228 26.63 12.23 5.68
CA ALA A 228 26.44 13.67 5.88
C ALA A 228 27.10 14.48 4.73
N ASP A 229 28.29 14.06 4.29
CA ASP A 229 29.12 14.85 3.38
C ASP A 229 29.07 14.35 1.92
N ASN A 230 28.53 13.15 1.67
CA ASN A 230 28.53 12.53 0.35
C ASN A 230 27.17 11.91 0.01
N ALA A 231 26.84 11.88 -1.26
CA ALA A 231 25.75 11.09 -1.84
C ALA A 231 26.01 10.86 -3.34
N PRO A 232 25.45 9.82 -3.94
CA PRO A 232 25.37 9.68 -5.40
C PRO A 232 24.68 10.92 -6.01
N ASP A 233 24.97 11.22 -7.27
CA ASP A 233 24.32 12.34 -7.95
C ASP A 233 22.80 12.15 -8.11
N PHE A 234 22.10 13.24 -8.38
CA PHE A 234 20.63 13.25 -8.48
C PHE A 234 20.15 12.26 -9.56
N GLY A 235 20.80 12.24 -10.73
CA GLY A 235 20.41 11.37 -11.83
C GLY A 235 20.58 9.89 -11.50
N GLU A 236 21.64 9.54 -10.77
CA GLU A 236 21.85 8.19 -10.28
C GLU A 236 20.75 7.78 -9.26
N LEU A 237 20.44 8.64 -8.30
CA LEU A 237 19.39 8.40 -7.29
C LEU A 237 17.98 8.32 -7.89
N GLU A 238 17.71 9.11 -8.94
CA GLU A 238 16.43 9.14 -9.64
C GLU A 238 16.20 7.90 -10.52
N ASN A 239 17.29 7.28 -11.01
CA ASN A 239 17.22 6.24 -12.04
C ASN A 239 17.68 4.85 -11.60
N ASN A 240 18.45 4.74 -10.51
CA ASN A 240 18.96 3.48 -10.00
C ASN A 240 18.48 3.22 -8.57
N THR A 241 17.57 2.25 -8.41
CA THR A 241 17.04 1.84 -7.10
C THR A 241 18.14 1.39 -6.15
N PHE A 242 19.23 0.83 -6.67
CA PHE A 242 20.31 0.21 -5.87
C PHE A 242 21.43 1.17 -5.46
N SER A 243 21.39 2.42 -5.88
CA SER A 243 22.40 3.42 -5.50
C SER A 243 22.38 3.71 -3.99
N ALA A 244 21.20 3.74 -3.37
CA ALA A 244 20.99 3.89 -1.93
C ALA A 244 19.58 3.45 -1.55
N PHE A 245 19.37 3.00 -0.31
CA PHE A 245 18.07 2.67 0.25
C PHE A 245 17.18 1.86 -0.71
N ALA A 246 17.67 0.70 -1.14
CA ALA A 246 17.13 -0.07 -2.27
C ALA A 246 15.74 -0.69 -2.05
N ASP A 247 15.16 -0.63 -0.85
CA ASP A 247 13.76 -0.98 -0.61
C ASP A 247 12.79 0.16 -0.99
N MET A 248 13.30 1.37 -1.29
CA MET A 248 12.55 2.44 -1.94
C MET A 248 12.95 2.53 -3.40
N ASP A 249 11.99 2.38 -4.31
CA ASP A 249 12.24 2.48 -5.75
C ASP A 249 12.86 3.84 -6.10
N ALA A 250 13.74 3.87 -7.10
CA ALA A 250 14.32 5.10 -7.64
C ALA A 250 13.22 6.04 -8.12
N SER A 251 13.35 7.32 -7.75
CA SER A 251 12.34 8.34 -8.07
C SER A 251 12.90 9.76 -7.94
N PRO A 252 12.29 10.76 -8.61
CA PRO A 252 12.59 12.16 -8.37
C PRO A 252 12.44 12.54 -6.90
N THR A 253 11.40 12.03 -6.22
CA THR A 253 11.16 12.27 -4.80
C THR A 253 12.27 11.71 -3.92
N LYS A 254 12.73 10.47 -4.17
CA LYS A 254 13.86 9.85 -3.45
C LYS A 254 15.13 10.67 -3.61
N ALA A 255 15.47 11.03 -4.85
CA ALA A 255 16.66 11.83 -5.17
C ALA A 255 16.61 13.20 -4.49
N TRP A 256 15.47 13.89 -4.55
CA TRP A 256 15.28 15.19 -3.94
C TRP A 256 15.46 15.15 -2.41
N LEU A 257 14.89 14.16 -1.74
CA LEU A 257 15.02 13.98 -0.29
C LEU A 257 16.47 13.73 0.14
N ILE A 258 17.20 12.88 -0.60
CA ILE A 258 18.60 12.58 -0.29
C ILE A 258 19.48 13.83 -0.52
N GLU A 259 19.23 14.58 -1.58
CA GLU A 259 19.95 15.85 -1.84
C GLU A 259 19.71 16.88 -0.73
N ARG A 260 18.51 16.93 -0.15
CA ARG A 260 18.10 17.88 0.90
C ARG A 260 18.28 17.34 2.34
N ARG A 261 18.96 16.22 2.54
CA ARG A 261 19.10 15.56 3.84
C ARG A 261 19.71 16.41 4.95
N ASN A 262 20.52 17.43 4.59
CA ASN A 262 21.17 18.34 5.52
C ASN A 262 20.48 19.71 5.62
N ASP A 263 19.42 19.95 4.86
CA ASP A 263 18.67 21.18 4.93
C ASP A 263 17.73 21.14 6.15
N GLU A 264 17.91 22.04 7.11
CA GLU A 264 17.11 22.08 8.35
C GLU A 264 15.60 22.08 8.10
N LYS A 265 15.15 22.73 7.04
CA LYS A 265 13.74 22.78 6.66
C LYS A 265 13.19 21.41 6.24
N TRP A 266 14.04 20.57 5.61
CA TRP A 266 13.59 19.33 4.97
C TRP A 266 14.13 18.06 5.62
N LYS A 267 15.06 18.21 6.56
CA LYS A 267 15.68 17.10 7.28
C LYS A 267 14.67 16.14 7.89
N TRP A 268 13.58 16.67 8.43
CA TRP A 268 12.51 15.86 9.00
C TRP A 268 11.91 14.87 7.98
N HIS A 269 11.66 15.32 6.73
CA HIS A 269 11.12 14.46 5.67
C HIS A 269 12.12 13.37 5.26
N TYR A 270 13.41 13.70 5.23
CA TYR A 270 14.47 12.72 4.99
C TYR A 270 14.52 11.68 6.13
N ASP A 271 14.49 12.11 7.39
CA ASP A 271 14.51 11.24 8.53
C ASP A 271 13.26 10.34 8.59
N TYR A 272 12.09 10.87 8.25
CA TYR A 272 10.85 10.09 8.11
C TYR A 272 10.97 9.03 7.01
N ALA A 273 11.55 9.37 5.87
CA ALA A 273 11.69 8.45 4.74
C ALA A 273 12.68 7.32 5.03
N PHE A 274 13.86 7.64 5.56
CA PHE A 274 15.01 6.75 5.58
C PHE A 274 15.55 6.45 6.98
N GLY A 275 15.24 7.27 7.99
CA GLY A 275 15.74 7.14 9.34
C GLY A 275 15.41 5.79 9.98
N LYS A 276 16.28 5.33 10.89
CA LYS A 276 16.03 4.12 11.68
C LYS A 276 14.78 4.28 12.52
N ARG A 277 13.99 3.22 12.64
CA ARG A 277 12.74 3.21 13.38
C ARG A 277 12.98 2.74 14.82
N PRO A 278 12.24 3.26 15.80
CA PRO A 278 12.23 2.69 17.15
C PRO A 278 11.64 1.26 17.10
N ARG A 279 11.86 0.51 18.18
CA ARG A 279 11.32 -0.86 18.30
C ARG A 279 9.79 -0.90 18.19
N GLU A 280 9.10 0.10 18.74
CA GLU A 280 7.64 0.19 18.74
C GLU A 280 7.21 1.55 18.19
N GLU A 281 6.16 1.51 17.38
CA GLU A 281 5.49 2.72 16.89
C GLU A 281 4.00 2.61 17.21
N LEU A 282 3.40 3.72 17.63
CA LEU A 282 1.97 3.84 17.90
C LEU A 282 1.44 5.17 17.36
N TYR A 283 0.40 5.10 16.56
CA TYR A 283 -0.25 6.27 15.96
C TYR A 283 -1.72 6.31 16.33
N VAL A 284 -2.21 7.49 16.72
CA VAL A 284 -3.61 7.77 17.03
C VAL A 284 -4.26 8.38 15.80
N LEU A 285 -5.01 7.61 15.06
CA LEU A 285 -5.38 7.92 13.67
C LEU A 285 -6.41 9.05 13.53
N VAL A 286 -7.23 9.29 14.54
CA VAL A 286 -8.17 10.42 14.56
C VAL A 286 -7.45 11.77 14.63
N ASP A 287 -6.30 11.81 15.29
CA ASP A 287 -5.49 13.03 15.48
C ASP A 287 -4.33 13.12 14.47
N ASP A 288 -3.89 11.98 13.97
CA ASP A 288 -2.72 11.82 13.10
C ASP A 288 -2.97 10.85 11.94
N PRO A 289 -3.83 11.23 10.99
CA PRO A 289 -4.15 10.38 9.84
C PRO A 289 -2.94 10.11 8.93
N ASP A 290 -1.94 10.99 8.93
CA ASP A 290 -0.69 10.83 8.16
C ASP A 290 0.37 9.96 8.87
N GLN A 291 0.13 9.55 10.14
CA GLN A 291 1.00 8.66 10.89
C GLN A 291 2.45 9.17 11.00
N ILE A 292 2.59 10.41 11.43
CA ILE A 292 3.87 11.12 11.55
C ILE A 292 4.29 11.34 13.01
N ASN A 293 3.36 11.21 13.98
CA ASN A 293 3.60 11.44 15.40
C ASN A 293 3.56 10.12 16.16
N ASN A 294 4.72 9.48 16.30
CA ASN A 294 4.81 8.25 17.10
C ASN A 294 4.66 8.57 18.61
N VAL A 295 3.58 8.08 19.22
CA VAL A 295 3.25 8.25 20.63
C VAL A 295 3.55 7.00 21.48
N ALA A 296 4.36 6.06 20.98
CA ALA A 296 4.64 4.80 21.67
C ALA A 296 5.31 5.00 23.04
N ASP A 297 6.06 6.08 23.23
CA ASP A 297 6.75 6.40 24.48
C ASP A 297 6.01 7.43 25.35
N ASP A 298 4.84 7.90 24.93
CA ASP A 298 3.99 8.76 25.74
C ASP A 298 3.24 7.93 26.79
N GLU A 299 3.43 8.29 28.07
CA GLU A 299 2.83 7.61 29.24
C GLU A 299 1.30 7.50 29.13
N LYS A 300 0.63 8.49 28.52
CA LYS A 300 -0.81 8.51 28.27
C LYS A 300 -1.29 7.28 27.52
N TYR A 301 -0.48 6.72 26.63
CA TYR A 301 -0.84 5.59 25.78
C TYR A 301 -0.28 4.24 26.23
N THR A 302 0.41 4.17 27.38
CA THR A 302 1.05 2.94 27.88
C THR A 302 0.08 1.76 27.96
N ALA A 303 -1.13 1.95 28.50
CA ALA A 303 -2.13 0.89 28.61
C ALA A 303 -2.63 0.41 27.25
N ILE A 304 -2.85 1.35 26.32
CA ILE A 304 -3.30 1.06 24.94
C ILE A 304 -2.19 0.28 24.23
N LYS A 305 -0.96 0.76 24.25
CA LYS A 305 0.20 0.09 23.64
C LYS A 305 0.34 -1.35 24.16
N LYS A 306 0.28 -1.57 25.47
CA LYS A 306 0.34 -2.91 26.08
C LYS A 306 -0.80 -3.82 25.59
N SER A 307 -2.01 -3.28 25.47
CA SER A 307 -3.17 -4.02 24.94
C SER A 307 -2.96 -4.43 23.48
N LEU A 308 -2.55 -3.50 22.62
CA LEU A 308 -2.31 -3.75 21.19
C LEU A 308 -1.15 -4.75 20.97
N ASN A 309 -0.06 -4.62 21.74
CA ASN A 309 1.05 -5.57 21.74
C ASN A 309 0.58 -6.99 22.09
N SER A 310 -0.19 -7.14 23.17
CA SER A 310 -0.75 -8.44 23.58
C SER A 310 -1.67 -9.03 22.52
N GLN A 311 -2.51 -8.19 21.89
CA GLN A 311 -3.39 -8.63 20.80
C GLN A 311 -2.61 -9.07 19.57
N LEU A 312 -1.61 -8.30 19.14
CA LEU A 312 -0.75 -8.64 18.01
C LEU A 312 -0.02 -9.96 18.29
N GLY A 313 0.71 -10.06 19.41
CA GLY A 313 1.45 -11.28 19.78
C GLY A 313 0.58 -12.52 19.90
N GLY A 314 -0.64 -12.40 20.46
CA GLY A 314 -1.58 -13.51 20.53
C GLY A 314 -2.07 -13.99 19.17
N ARG A 315 -2.19 -13.09 18.19
CA ARG A 315 -2.59 -13.42 16.80
C ARG A 315 -1.44 -14.04 16.01
N LEU A 316 -0.23 -13.50 16.13
CA LEU A 316 0.97 -14.03 15.48
C LEU A 316 1.23 -15.48 15.95
N LYS A 317 1.16 -15.76 17.26
CA LYS A 317 1.27 -17.13 17.79
C LYS A 317 0.25 -18.10 17.19
N LYS A 318 -1.00 -17.64 16.97
CA LYS A 318 -2.03 -18.47 16.32
C LYS A 318 -1.74 -18.72 14.85
N ALA A 319 -1.12 -17.77 14.18
CA ALA A 319 -0.69 -17.87 12.79
C ALA A 319 0.62 -18.66 12.63
N ARG A 320 1.31 -19.00 13.73
CA ARG A 320 2.65 -19.62 13.76
C ARG A 320 3.72 -18.72 13.12
N ASP A 321 3.58 -17.42 13.34
CA ASP A 321 4.52 -16.40 12.90
C ASP A 321 5.38 -15.89 14.07
#